data_789ebec57965b1e7a2b976210063d1f9
#
_entry.id   789ebec57965b1e7a2b976210063d1f9
#
_cell.length_a   1.000
_cell.length_b   1.000
_cell.length_c   1.000
_cell.angle_alpha   90.00
_cell.angle_beta   90.00
_cell.angle_gamma   90.00
#
_symmetry.space_group_name_H-M   'P 1'
#
loop_
_entity.id
_entity.type
_entity.pdbx_description
1 polymer ?
#
loop_
_entity_poly.entity_id
_entity_poly.type
_entity_poly.pdbx_seq_one_letter_code
_entity_poly.pdbx_strand_id
1 'polypeptide(L)'
;LRCQNTKSSLKWAAEGINGYETMAKLTSAMELDDAEQRAQTIETLIDVDGLTAWMACNSLMQNADTSGELFLYERREPGQKVGRFGVMGWDYDDLMLPPIHPDKILEHALTWASEIDLEKAVLKTEPLARRYRQTLHRLLTVGLPQSLVESRLTQLRIALDAADPAGAADRKEAIAAFAANLQARREVLLAALTQH
;
A
#
# COMPACT_ATOMS: atom_id res chain seq x y z
N LEU A 1 -10.03 11.14 0.79
CA LEU A 1 -9.53 11.30 -0.60
C LEU A 1 -9.87 12.71 -1.05
N ARG A 2 -9.01 13.68 -0.76
CA ARG A 2 -9.02 14.89 -1.56
C ARG A 2 -8.49 14.50 -2.94
N CYS A 3 -9.37 14.05 -3.81
CA CYS A 3 -9.11 14.15 -5.24
C CYS A 3 -9.00 15.64 -5.58
N GLN A 4 -7.87 16.24 -5.25
CA GLN A 4 -7.57 17.57 -5.76
C GLN A 4 -7.56 17.44 -7.28
N ASN A 5 -8.61 17.96 -7.92
CA ASN A 5 -8.76 17.94 -9.36
C ASN A 5 -9.16 16.57 -9.96
N THR A 6 -10.29 16.04 -9.54
CA THR A 6 -10.86 14.80 -10.08
C THR A 6 -10.93 14.77 -11.61
N LYS A 7 -11.14 15.91 -12.27
CA LYS A 7 -11.17 15.97 -13.75
C LYS A 7 -9.81 15.72 -14.41
N SER A 8 -8.71 16.17 -13.82
CA SER A 8 -7.37 15.96 -14.37
C SER A 8 -6.77 14.60 -14.01
N SER A 9 -7.28 13.97 -12.94
CA SER A 9 -6.84 12.64 -12.49
C SER A 9 -7.49 11.50 -13.29
N LEU A 10 -8.60 11.75 -13.99
CA LEU A 10 -9.23 10.77 -14.90
C LEU A 10 -8.54 10.81 -16.28
N LYS A 11 -7.28 10.42 -16.33
CA LYS A 11 -6.50 10.42 -17.58
C LYS A 11 -7.07 9.50 -18.66
N TRP A 12 -7.94 8.57 -18.33
CA TRP A 12 -8.37 7.47 -19.19
C TRP A 12 -9.85 7.09 -19.01
N ALA A 13 -10.73 8.06 -18.80
CA ALA A 13 -12.16 7.78 -18.83
C ALA A 13 -12.57 7.47 -20.28
N ALA A 14 -13.12 6.29 -20.53
CA ALA A 14 -13.79 6.03 -21.80
C ALA A 14 -14.97 6.99 -21.96
N GLU A 15 -15.25 7.39 -23.21
CA GLU A 15 -16.31 8.34 -23.51
C GLU A 15 -17.65 7.90 -22.89
N GLY A 16 -18.30 8.77 -22.12
CA GLY A 16 -19.56 8.47 -21.43
C GLY A 16 -19.43 7.80 -20.05
N ILE A 17 -18.21 7.51 -19.58
CA ILE A 17 -18.00 6.95 -18.23
C ILE A 17 -17.66 8.09 -17.26
N ASN A 18 -18.49 8.24 -16.21
CA ASN A 18 -18.25 9.16 -15.12
C ASN A 18 -17.74 8.40 -13.87
N GLY A 19 -16.40 8.37 -13.65
CA GLY A 19 -15.76 7.72 -12.52
C GLY A 19 -16.02 8.40 -11.17
N TYR A 20 -16.59 9.60 -11.18
CA TYR A 20 -16.86 10.37 -9.97
C TYR A 20 -17.93 9.73 -9.07
N GLU A 21 -18.89 9.03 -9.63
CA GLU A 21 -19.97 8.43 -8.84
C GLU A 21 -19.43 7.36 -7.89
N THR A 22 -18.56 6.49 -8.36
CA THR A 22 -17.95 5.45 -7.51
C THR A 22 -17.01 6.08 -6.47
N MET A 23 -16.23 7.08 -6.86
CA MET A 23 -15.35 7.79 -5.94
C MET A 23 -16.13 8.56 -4.89
N ALA A 24 -17.21 9.27 -5.27
CA ALA A 24 -18.07 9.97 -4.32
C ALA A 24 -18.71 9.01 -3.31
N LYS A 25 -19.15 7.83 -3.76
CA LYS A 25 -19.68 6.79 -2.87
C LYS A 25 -18.62 6.24 -1.93
N LEU A 26 -17.39 6.01 -2.42
CA LEU A 26 -16.29 5.55 -1.59
C LEU A 26 -15.94 6.60 -0.52
N THR A 27 -15.88 7.89 -0.89
CA THR A 27 -15.66 8.98 0.06
C THR A 27 -16.77 9.03 1.11
N SER A 28 -18.03 8.97 0.70
CA SER A 28 -19.17 8.95 1.63
C SER A 28 -19.16 7.70 2.53
N ALA A 29 -18.75 6.55 2.00
CA ALA A 29 -18.65 5.32 2.78
C ALA A 29 -17.61 5.43 3.93
N MET A 30 -16.51 6.14 3.71
CA MET A 30 -15.48 6.36 4.74
C MET A 30 -15.98 7.21 5.91
N GLU A 31 -17.03 8.01 5.71
CA GLU A 31 -17.63 8.90 6.72
C GLU A 31 -18.80 8.27 7.50
N LEU A 32 -19.21 7.03 7.17
CA LEU A 32 -20.25 6.35 7.91
C LEU A 32 -19.86 6.13 9.38
N ASP A 33 -20.77 6.39 10.30
CA ASP A 33 -20.51 6.26 11.75
C ASP A 33 -20.40 4.79 12.17
N ASP A 34 -21.30 3.94 11.67
CA ASP A 34 -21.31 2.51 11.98
C ASP A 34 -20.15 1.80 11.27
N ALA A 35 -19.28 1.17 12.07
CA ALA A 35 -18.04 0.55 11.59
C ALA A 35 -18.33 -0.68 10.69
N GLU A 36 -19.38 -1.45 10.99
CA GLU A 36 -19.73 -2.63 10.21
C GLU A 36 -20.31 -2.22 8.86
N GLN A 37 -21.24 -1.27 8.86
CA GLN A 37 -21.83 -0.71 7.63
C GLN A 37 -20.73 -0.02 6.78
N ARG A 38 -19.82 0.70 7.41
CA ARG A 38 -18.68 1.32 6.72
C ARG A 38 -17.81 0.27 6.04
N ALA A 39 -17.45 -0.80 6.75
CA ALA A 39 -16.65 -1.89 6.20
C ALA A 39 -17.33 -2.53 4.99
N GLN A 40 -18.57 -2.96 5.16
CA GLN A 40 -19.35 -3.60 4.09
C GLN A 40 -19.50 -2.70 2.86
N THR A 41 -19.77 -1.40 3.08
CA THR A 41 -19.91 -0.46 1.96
C THR A 41 -18.60 -0.26 1.23
N ILE A 42 -17.48 -0.08 1.95
CA ILE A 42 -16.14 0.05 1.36
C ILE A 42 -15.78 -1.21 0.56
N GLU A 43 -16.06 -2.41 1.06
CA GLU A 43 -15.80 -3.69 0.36
C GLU A 43 -16.53 -3.84 -0.96
N THR A 44 -17.73 -3.24 -1.09
CA THR A 44 -18.44 -3.24 -2.38
C THR A 44 -17.82 -2.30 -3.42
N LEU A 45 -17.09 -1.27 -2.98
CA LEU A 45 -16.60 -0.17 -3.82
C LEU A 45 -15.10 -0.29 -4.17
N ILE A 46 -14.33 -1.04 -3.38
CA ILE A 46 -12.91 -1.22 -3.62
C ILE A 46 -12.46 -2.66 -3.34
N ASP A 47 -11.41 -3.09 -4.00
CA ASP A 47 -10.69 -4.33 -3.70
C ASP A 47 -9.90 -4.17 -2.40
N VAL A 48 -10.52 -4.54 -1.28
CA VAL A 48 -9.91 -4.42 0.06
C VAL A 48 -8.70 -5.35 0.21
N ASP A 49 -8.68 -6.52 -0.45
CA ASP A 49 -7.52 -7.40 -0.41
C ASP A 49 -6.32 -6.77 -1.10
N GLY A 50 -6.52 -6.20 -2.29
CA GLY A 50 -5.50 -5.44 -2.99
C GLY A 50 -5.02 -4.22 -2.19
N LEU A 51 -5.95 -3.48 -1.58
CA LEU A 51 -5.62 -2.31 -0.75
C LEU A 51 -4.78 -2.69 0.48
N THR A 52 -5.22 -3.69 1.23
CA THR A 52 -4.50 -4.13 2.44
C THR A 52 -3.16 -4.77 2.12
N ALA A 53 -3.02 -5.44 0.96
CA ALA A 53 -1.73 -5.94 0.49
C ALA A 53 -0.78 -4.80 0.12
N TRP A 54 -1.27 -3.76 -0.59
CA TRP A 54 -0.51 -2.56 -0.90
C TRP A 54 -0.05 -1.83 0.38
N MET A 55 -0.94 -1.61 1.35
CA MET A 55 -0.60 -1.03 2.65
C MET A 55 0.46 -1.85 3.40
N ALA A 56 0.33 -3.18 3.40
CA ALA A 56 1.28 -4.07 4.07
C ALA A 56 2.68 -4.02 3.44
N CYS A 57 2.75 -3.98 2.09
CA CYS A 57 4.01 -3.81 1.38
C CYS A 57 4.67 -2.47 1.72
N ASN A 58 3.94 -1.36 1.65
CA ASN A 58 4.45 -0.03 1.97
C ASN A 58 4.93 0.07 3.41
N SER A 59 4.21 -0.55 4.36
CA SER A 59 4.63 -0.59 5.75
C SER A 59 5.93 -1.37 5.97
N LEU A 60 6.09 -2.52 5.32
CA LEU A 60 7.31 -3.33 5.40
C LEU A 60 8.49 -2.65 4.73
N MET A 61 8.26 -2.08 3.55
CA MET A 61 9.30 -1.42 2.74
C MET A 61 9.62 0.00 3.21
N GLN A 62 8.90 0.51 4.22
CA GLN A 62 9.05 1.89 4.72
C GLN A 62 8.97 2.91 3.60
N ASN A 63 7.92 2.80 2.78
CA ASN A 63 7.69 3.74 1.70
C ASN A 63 7.34 5.13 2.27
N ALA A 64 8.12 6.14 1.89
CA ALA A 64 8.05 7.49 2.44
C ALA A 64 6.97 8.36 1.77
N ASP A 65 6.54 8.04 0.53
CA ASP A 65 5.48 8.73 -0.21
C ASP A 65 4.39 7.76 -0.64
N THR A 66 3.32 7.66 0.14
CA THR A 66 2.16 6.83 -0.23
C THR A 66 1.08 7.61 -0.96
N SER A 67 1.09 8.95 -0.86
CA SER A 67 0.02 9.80 -1.39
C SER A 67 0.02 9.91 -2.92
N GLY A 68 1.19 9.84 -3.54
CA GLY A 68 1.40 9.88 -4.99
C GLY A 68 1.40 8.51 -5.66
N GLU A 69 1.52 7.43 -4.91
CA GLU A 69 1.88 6.11 -5.41
C GLU A 69 0.76 5.09 -5.44
N LEU A 70 -0.47 5.53 -5.20
CA LEU A 70 -1.66 4.69 -5.30
C LEU A 70 -2.51 5.07 -6.50
N PHE A 71 -2.63 4.17 -7.46
CA PHE A 71 -3.61 4.27 -8.54
C PHE A 71 -4.83 3.40 -8.25
N LEU A 72 -6.00 4.02 -8.36
CA LEU A 72 -7.28 3.33 -8.33
C LEU A 72 -7.80 3.23 -9.76
N TYR A 73 -8.01 2.02 -10.26
CA TYR A 73 -8.62 1.77 -11.55
C TYR A 73 -10.01 1.17 -11.37
N GLU A 74 -10.99 1.76 -12.02
CA GLU A 74 -12.38 1.34 -11.87
C GLU A 74 -12.73 0.23 -12.87
N ARG A 75 -13.35 -0.84 -12.36
CA ARG A 75 -13.98 -1.89 -13.15
C ARG A 75 -15.48 -1.71 -13.08
N ARG A 76 -16.14 -1.73 -14.24
CA ARG A 76 -17.62 -1.68 -14.35
C ARG A 76 -18.09 -2.79 -15.26
N GLU A 77 -19.17 -3.43 -14.83
CA GLU A 77 -19.93 -4.28 -15.75
C GLU A 77 -20.77 -3.43 -16.68
N PRO A 78 -21.06 -3.90 -17.91
CA PRO A 78 -21.92 -3.19 -18.85
C PRO A 78 -23.24 -2.78 -18.21
N GLY A 79 -23.60 -1.50 -18.36
CA GLY A 79 -24.85 -0.94 -17.81
C GLY A 79 -24.79 -0.50 -16.34
N GLN A 80 -23.72 -0.75 -15.62
CA GLN A 80 -23.57 -0.27 -14.24
C GLN A 80 -23.11 1.20 -14.20
N LYS A 81 -23.76 2.00 -13.35
CA LYS A 81 -23.34 3.40 -13.07
C LYS A 81 -22.19 3.48 -12.06
N VAL A 82 -22.12 2.52 -11.16
CA VAL A 82 -21.11 2.44 -10.08
C VAL A 82 -20.28 1.19 -10.30
N GLY A 83 -18.99 1.33 -10.30
CA GLY A 83 -18.04 0.24 -10.44
C GLY A 83 -17.39 -0.14 -9.10
N ARG A 84 -16.35 -0.93 -9.20
CA ARG A 84 -15.47 -1.30 -8.09
C ARG A 84 -14.03 -0.94 -8.44
N PHE A 85 -13.34 -0.28 -7.52
CA PHE A 85 -11.94 0.04 -7.70
C PHE A 85 -11.05 -1.17 -7.45
N GLY A 86 -10.12 -1.41 -8.37
CA GLY A 86 -8.91 -2.17 -8.11
C GLY A 86 -7.78 -1.23 -7.68
N VAL A 87 -6.76 -1.79 -7.06
CA VAL A 87 -5.62 -1.08 -6.49
C VAL A 87 -4.35 -1.45 -7.26
N MET A 88 -3.56 -0.45 -7.60
CA MET A 88 -2.26 -0.64 -8.23
C MET A 88 -1.26 0.33 -7.60
N GLY A 89 -0.19 -0.20 -7.03
CA GLY A 89 0.94 0.59 -6.56
C GLY A 89 1.79 1.08 -7.73
N TRP A 90 2.44 2.21 -7.53
CA TRP A 90 3.30 2.88 -8.52
C TRP A 90 4.49 3.52 -7.81
N ASP A 91 5.58 3.73 -8.52
CA ASP A 91 6.73 4.60 -8.17
C ASP A 91 7.36 4.30 -6.80
N TYR A 92 7.88 3.09 -6.62
CA TYR A 92 8.49 2.65 -5.36
C TYR A 92 9.97 3.06 -5.29
N ASP A 93 10.30 4.34 -5.42
CA ASP A 93 11.68 4.86 -5.34
C ASP A 93 12.03 5.47 -3.97
N ASP A 94 11.02 5.84 -3.17
CA ASP A 94 11.18 6.42 -1.83
C ASP A 94 11.16 5.38 -0.70
N LEU A 95 11.74 4.19 -0.93
CA LEU A 95 11.77 3.11 0.04
C LEU A 95 12.87 3.31 1.10
N MET A 96 12.59 2.87 2.34
CA MET A 96 13.50 2.95 3.49
C MET A 96 13.90 4.39 3.85
N LEU A 97 13.03 5.35 3.53
CA LEU A 97 13.22 6.77 3.85
C LEU A 97 12.27 7.23 4.96
N PRO A 98 12.60 8.32 5.67
CA PRO A 98 11.64 9.00 6.54
C PRO A 98 10.43 9.50 5.75
N PRO A 99 9.21 9.53 6.32
CA PRO A 99 8.03 10.04 5.64
C PRO A 99 8.23 11.46 5.10
N ILE A 100 7.87 11.69 3.84
CA ILE A 100 8.05 12.99 3.16
C ILE A 100 7.13 14.06 3.76
N HIS A 101 5.94 13.66 4.21
CA HIS A 101 4.95 14.56 4.81
C HIS A 101 4.60 14.14 6.24
N PRO A 102 5.53 14.27 7.22
CA PRO A 102 5.32 13.78 8.58
C PRO A 102 4.12 14.40 9.29
N ASP A 103 3.72 15.62 8.91
CA ASP A 103 2.54 16.33 9.42
C ASP A 103 1.20 15.73 8.95
N LYS A 104 1.19 14.88 7.93
CA LYS A 104 -0.02 14.27 7.35
C LYS A 104 -0.21 12.82 7.73
N ILE A 105 0.82 12.16 8.24
CA ILE A 105 0.75 10.74 8.55
C ILE A 105 -0.15 10.46 9.75
N LEU A 106 -0.80 9.31 9.71
CA LEU A 106 -1.39 8.72 10.90
C LEU A 106 -0.31 7.89 11.60
N GLU A 107 0.10 8.32 12.79
CA GLU A 107 0.98 7.49 13.61
C GLU A 107 0.27 6.20 14.01
N HIS A 108 0.76 5.08 13.52
CA HIS A 108 0.24 3.77 13.82
C HIS A 108 1.36 2.73 13.75
N ALA A 109 1.47 1.87 14.77
CA ALA A 109 2.58 0.92 14.91
C ALA A 109 2.75 -0.03 13.70
N LEU A 110 1.64 -0.33 13.00
CA LEU A 110 1.63 -1.25 11.86
C LEU A 110 1.75 -0.55 10.49
N THR A 111 1.98 0.77 10.46
CA THR A 111 2.15 1.53 9.21
C THR A 111 3.45 2.32 9.22
N TRP A 112 3.82 2.92 8.09
CA TRP A 112 4.98 3.80 8.00
C TRP A 112 4.59 5.23 7.66
N ALA A 113 3.99 5.46 6.51
CA ALA A 113 3.57 6.76 6.04
C ALA A 113 2.12 6.73 5.53
N SER A 114 1.15 6.48 6.43
CA SER A 114 -0.28 6.45 6.07
C SER A 114 -0.83 7.86 5.92
N GLU A 115 -0.68 8.42 4.73
CA GLU A 115 -1.09 9.80 4.42
C GLU A 115 -2.51 9.89 3.90
N ILE A 116 -2.99 8.86 3.18
CA ILE A 116 -4.27 8.90 2.49
C ILE A 116 -5.45 8.54 3.41
N ASP A 117 -6.56 9.25 3.20
CA ASP A 117 -7.76 9.05 4.02
C ASP A 117 -8.33 7.62 3.91
N LEU A 118 -8.09 6.94 2.80
CA LEU A 118 -8.51 5.55 2.62
C LEU A 118 -7.75 4.59 3.55
N GLU A 119 -6.43 4.76 3.72
CA GLU A 119 -5.64 4.00 4.71
C GLU A 119 -6.15 4.27 6.13
N LYS A 120 -6.37 5.56 6.45
CA LYS A 120 -6.90 5.97 7.75
C LYS A 120 -8.29 5.37 7.99
N ALA A 121 -9.14 5.31 6.96
CA ALA A 121 -10.45 4.67 7.05
C ALA A 121 -10.33 3.16 7.32
N VAL A 122 -9.40 2.46 6.67
CA VAL A 122 -9.12 1.04 6.94
C VAL A 122 -8.70 0.84 8.40
N LEU A 123 -7.76 1.65 8.89
CA LEU A 123 -7.19 1.48 10.25
C LEU A 123 -8.21 1.81 11.36
N LYS A 124 -9.09 2.81 11.15
CA LYS A 124 -10.13 3.17 12.13
C LYS A 124 -11.38 2.27 12.09
N THR A 125 -11.49 1.38 11.10
CA THR A 125 -12.65 0.50 10.90
C THR A 125 -12.28 -0.92 11.27
N GLU A 126 -12.67 -1.38 12.48
CA GLU A 126 -12.16 -2.64 13.05
C GLU A 126 -12.25 -3.88 12.13
N PRO A 127 -13.34 -4.15 11.37
CA PRO A 127 -13.35 -5.27 10.43
C PRO A 127 -12.25 -5.16 9.36
N LEU A 128 -12.00 -3.96 8.83
CA LEU A 128 -10.97 -3.70 7.82
C LEU A 128 -9.56 -3.72 8.43
N ALA A 129 -9.41 -3.14 9.62
CA ALA A 129 -8.14 -3.16 10.36
C ALA A 129 -7.70 -4.58 10.71
N ARG A 130 -8.64 -5.45 11.10
CA ARG A 130 -8.39 -6.88 11.32
C ARG A 130 -7.91 -7.55 10.04
N ARG A 131 -8.56 -7.28 8.89
CA ARG A 131 -8.14 -7.81 7.60
C ARG A 131 -6.73 -7.33 7.21
N TYR A 132 -6.43 -6.06 7.47
CA TYR A 132 -5.08 -5.52 7.28
C TYR A 132 -4.05 -6.25 8.15
N ARG A 133 -4.30 -6.44 9.45
CA ARG A 133 -3.41 -7.19 10.34
C ARG A 133 -3.17 -8.61 9.85
N GLN A 134 -4.20 -9.31 9.41
CA GLN A 134 -4.08 -10.66 8.84
C GLN A 134 -3.24 -10.66 7.57
N THR A 135 -3.45 -9.69 6.67
CA THR A 135 -2.69 -9.55 5.44
C THR A 135 -1.23 -9.25 5.72
N LEU A 136 -0.94 -8.32 6.64
CA LEU A 136 0.42 -7.99 7.06
C LEU A 136 1.12 -9.20 7.68
N HIS A 137 0.47 -9.88 8.62
CA HIS A 137 1.02 -11.11 9.23
C HIS A 137 1.35 -12.17 8.16
N ARG A 138 0.42 -12.42 7.24
CA ARG A 138 0.64 -13.38 6.14
C ARG A 138 1.78 -12.95 5.21
N LEU A 139 1.90 -11.66 4.90
CA LEU A 139 3.02 -11.12 4.12
C LEU A 139 4.35 -11.41 4.82
N LEU A 140 4.44 -11.11 6.12
CA LEU A 140 5.67 -11.25 6.90
C LEU A 140 6.10 -12.70 7.13
N THR A 141 5.14 -13.64 7.22
CA THR A 141 5.43 -15.03 7.61
C THR A 141 5.45 -15.99 6.42
N VAL A 142 4.65 -15.73 5.38
CA VAL A 142 4.46 -16.66 4.24
C VAL A 142 4.82 -16.01 2.91
N GLY A 143 4.34 -14.78 2.66
CA GLY A 143 4.46 -14.13 1.36
C GLY A 143 5.89 -13.70 1.02
N LEU A 144 6.60 -13.15 2.01
CA LEU A 144 7.99 -12.72 1.89
C LEU A 144 8.83 -13.29 3.05
N PRO A 145 9.00 -14.61 3.14
CA PRO A 145 9.88 -15.19 4.16
C PRO A 145 11.32 -14.73 3.94
N GLN A 146 12.08 -14.64 5.01
CA GLN A 146 13.46 -14.14 4.98
C GLN A 146 14.32 -14.81 3.93
N SER A 147 14.22 -16.15 3.82
CA SER A 147 14.98 -16.92 2.82
C SER A 147 14.67 -16.53 1.37
N LEU A 148 13.43 -16.18 1.07
CA LEU A 148 13.05 -15.69 -0.26
C LEU A 148 13.65 -14.31 -0.53
N VAL A 149 13.61 -13.41 0.44
CA VAL A 149 14.21 -12.06 0.33
C VAL A 149 15.70 -12.18 0.05
N GLU A 150 16.43 -12.95 0.85
CA GLU A 150 17.88 -13.18 0.70
C GLU A 150 18.22 -13.79 -0.67
N SER A 151 17.44 -14.77 -1.11
CA SER A 151 17.61 -15.37 -2.43
C SER A 151 17.43 -14.35 -3.57
N ARG A 152 16.39 -13.51 -3.49
CA ARG A 152 16.12 -12.48 -4.50
C ARG A 152 17.16 -11.37 -4.52
N LEU A 153 17.61 -10.91 -3.37
CA LEU A 153 18.68 -9.92 -3.26
C LEU A 153 20.01 -10.47 -3.80
N THR A 154 20.29 -11.76 -3.56
CA THR A 154 21.46 -12.42 -4.12
C THR A 154 21.40 -12.48 -5.65
N GLN A 155 20.25 -12.87 -6.22
CA GLN A 155 20.04 -12.90 -7.68
C GLN A 155 20.19 -11.51 -8.30
N LEU A 156 19.59 -10.49 -7.66
CA LEU A 156 19.70 -9.10 -8.10
C LEU A 156 21.17 -8.64 -8.11
N ARG A 157 21.91 -8.90 -7.03
CA ARG A 157 23.32 -8.57 -6.94
C ARG A 157 24.13 -9.20 -8.06
N ILE A 158 23.96 -10.49 -8.30
CA ILE A 158 24.67 -11.22 -9.38
C ILE A 158 24.38 -10.57 -10.74
N ALA A 159 23.12 -10.27 -11.03
CA ALA A 159 22.74 -9.65 -12.30
C ALA A 159 23.36 -8.24 -12.49
N LEU A 160 23.33 -7.43 -11.42
CA LEU A 160 23.90 -6.08 -11.45
C LEU A 160 25.44 -6.10 -11.53
N ASP A 161 26.10 -7.02 -10.83
CA ASP A 161 27.57 -7.15 -10.87
C ASP A 161 28.05 -7.62 -12.25
N ALA A 162 27.25 -8.45 -12.93
CA ALA A 162 27.54 -8.85 -14.32
C ALA A 162 27.37 -7.69 -15.32
N ALA A 163 26.40 -6.80 -15.07
CA ALA A 163 26.12 -5.65 -15.94
C ALA A 163 27.13 -4.50 -15.74
N ASP A 164 27.59 -4.29 -14.51
CA ASP A 164 28.56 -3.24 -14.14
C ASP A 164 29.51 -3.76 -13.04
N PRO A 165 30.63 -4.39 -13.39
CA PRO A 165 31.57 -4.92 -12.42
C PRO A 165 32.25 -3.85 -11.55
N ALA A 166 32.38 -2.62 -12.04
CA ALA A 166 33.10 -1.57 -11.34
C ALA A 166 32.40 -1.12 -10.04
N GLY A 167 31.04 -1.12 -10.02
CA GLY A 167 30.25 -0.77 -8.84
C GLY A 167 29.94 -1.93 -7.88
N ALA A 168 30.55 -3.11 -8.04
CA ALA A 168 30.18 -4.32 -7.30
C ALA A 168 30.36 -4.18 -5.78
N ALA A 169 31.38 -3.46 -5.31
CA ALA A 169 31.64 -3.26 -3.89
C ALA A 169 30.56 -2.41 -3.22
N ASP A 170 30.22 -1.26 -3.82
CA ASP A 170 29.20 -0.33 -3.31
C ASP A 170 27.82 -0.98 -3.31
N ARG A 171 27.48 -1.73 -4.37
CA ARG A 171 26.22 -2.47 -4.45
C ARG A 171 26.09 -3.55 -3.39
N LYS A 172 27.17 -4.25 -3.09
CA LYS A 172 27.20 -5.26 -2.03
C LYS A 172 26.85 -4.64 -0.68
N GLU A 173 27.43 -3.48 -0.38
CA GLU A 173 27.15 -2.76 0.86
C GLU A 173 25.71 -2.25 0.90
N ALA A 174 25.23 -1.61 -0.17
CA ALA A 174 23.86 -1.11 -0.28
C ALA A 174 22.80 -2.23 -0.14
N ILE A 175 23.00 -3.37 -0.80
CA ILE A 175 22.10 -4.52 -0.70
C ILE A 175 22.12 -5.13 0.72
N ALA A 176 23.27 -5.19 1.37
CA ALA A 176 23.38 -5.67 2.74
C ALA A 176 22.67 -4.73 3.72
N ALA A 177 22.83 -3.42 3.57
CA ALA A 177 22.14 -2.42 4.37
C ALA A 177 20.60 -2.49 4.17
N PHE A 178 20.14 -2.62 2.93
CA PHE A 178 18.73 -2.79 2.62
C PHE A 178 18.15 -4.07 3.29
N ALA A 179 18.86 -5.21 3.18
CA ALA A 179 18.44 -6.46 3.80
C ALA A 179 18.33 -6.35 5.33
N ALA A 180 19.29 -5.69 5.97
CA ALA A 180 19.31 -5.46 7.41
C ALA A 180 18.13 -4.55 7.85
N ASN A 181 17.87 -3.45 7.15
CA ASN A 181 16.76 -2.56 7.42
C ASN A 181 15.40 -3.27 7.26
N LEU A 182 15.24 -4.06 6.20
CA LEU A 182 14.03 -4.83 5.96
C LEU A 182 13.78 -5.85 7.08
N GLN A 183 14.83 -6.53 7.55
CA GLN A 183 14.73 -7.48 8.66
C GLN A 183 14.37 -6.78 9.97
N ALA A 184 15.03 -5.67 10.28
CA ALA A 184 14.72 -4.88 11.47
C ALA A 184 13.25 -4.39 11.47
N ARG A 185 12.78 -3.89 10.32
CA ARG A 185 11.38 -3.47 10.19
C ARG A 185 10.40 -4.62 10.33
N ARG A 186 10.70 -5.80 9.78
CA ARG A 186 9.92 -7.02 9.95
C ARG A 186 9.73 -7.38 11.43
N GLU A 187 10.81 -7.34 12.22
CA GLU A 187 10.77 -7.64 13.66
C GLU A 187 9.88 -6.66 14.42
N VAL A 188 9.99 -5.37 14.11
CA VAL A 188 9.12 -4.33 14.68
C VAL A 188 7.64 -4.60 14.36
N LEU A 189 7.32 -4.93 13.12
CA LEU A 189 5.94 -5.20 12.70
C LEU A 189 5.38 -6.47 13.33
N LEU A 190 6.18 -7.55 13.42
CA LEU A 190 5.76 -8.79 14.09
C LEU A 190 5.52 -8.57 15.59
N ALA A 191 6.39 -7.81 16.27
CA ALA A 191 6.19 -7.44 17.65
C ALA A 191 4.93 -6.60 17.87
N ALA A 192 4.68 -5.61 17.00
CA ALA A 192 3.48 -4.79 17.07
C ALA A 192 2.19 -5.59 16.83
N LEU A 193 2.22 -6.58 15.92
CA LEU A 193 1.06 -7.47 15.67
C LEU A 193 0.66 -8.32 16.88
N THR A 194 1.57 -8.60 17.80
CA THR A 194 1.25 -9.36 19.03
C THR A 194 0.51 -8.52 20.07
N GLN A 195 0.45 -7.21 19.91
CA GLN A 195 -0.18 -6.28 20.85
C GLN A 195 -1.61 -5.91 20.45
N HIS A 196 -2.06 -6.35 19.27
CA HIS A 196 -3.37 -6.10 18.66
C HIS A 196 -4.12 -7.39 18.31
#